data_b1a55b299a3811bd01768fd8548eae07
#
_entry.id   b1a55b299a3811bd01768fd8548eae07
#
_cell.length_a   1.000
_cell.length_b   1.000
_cell.length_c   1.000
_cell.angle_alpha   90.00
_cell.angle_beta   90.00
_cell.angle_gamma   90.00
#
_symmetry.space_group_name_H-M   'P 1'
#
loop_
_entity.id
_entity.type
_entity.pdbx_description
1 polymer ?
#
loop_
_entity_poly.entity_id
_entity_poly.type
_entity_poly.pdbx_seq_one_letter_code
_entity_poly.pdbx_strand_id
1 'polypeptide(L)'
;MAKSDVIALLAEGGVLRGVRFAPRGRDGWTRAGGGVWPLLTPDPAMTADGDGAEAAAFPAAADETVVESDKPMTRALVAARSALGSRDIVLALPLSQVLVRVLKMPLEVRDDVTDAVALQMDKLSPFPGEELSVGCEILSETESHLWVFAAALPAAIFEALGTALDEAHLQAVRTDVAVLGWLRSLSGPCQLMREGRRVIVMDPDGSWELAVLDHGVPVLARGLGGAASTEDVIRELTLSLLNVELDVGVGAVEEVLVVSQQVPDQALIEKLRGLTGAEVRHVIPPTPDGGVEGVALRTGEGAVLDLTPKAWRDQIKASRIRKRVVTGAGIALAIWAVLMGTLFAGPAVYKQLTAQVRKHSRAHAKAYKQVSDTRERVNLIESYTDRTRSSLEMLRLASSVLPQGITLIGLTYRRDEGVKISGEADQPTVVYDFKNAVTENPLFEAVTLVGPSISRGKHKFDVDATFKGVPEK
;
A
#
# COMPACT_ATOMS: atom_id res chain seq x y z
N MET A 1 -4.38 -9.78 0.62
CA MET A 1 -4.15 -8.75 1.65
C MET A 1 -3.13 -9.29 2.64
N ALA A 2 -2.13 -8.51 3.07
CA ALA A 2 -1.24 -8.94 4.14
C ALA A 2 -2.07 -9.09 5.43
N LYS A 3 -1.93 -10.23 6.12
CA LYS A 3 -2.57 -10.45 7.42
C LYS A 3 -1.95 -9.42 8.39
N SER A 4 -2.77 -8.65 9.08
CA SER A 4 -2.35 -7.72 10.14
C SER A 4 -2.37 -8.44 11.49
N ASP A 5 -1.63 -7.90 12.45
CA ASP A 5 -1.67 -8.39 13.83
C ASP A 5 -3.11 -8.40 14.35
N VAL A 6 -3.43 -9.43 15.15
CA VAL A 6 -4.71 -9.55 15.85
C VAL A 6 -4.44 -9.35 17.34
N ILE A 7 -5.15 -8.41 17.94
CA ILE A 7 -5.13 -8.15 19.37
C ILE A 7 -6.50 -8.48 19.93
N ALA A 8 -6.55 -9.35 20.91
CA ALA A 8 -7.79 -9.68 21.61
C ALA A 8 -7.68 -9.29 23.09
N LEU A 9 -8.79 -8.79 23.63
CA LEU A 9 -8.96 -8.41 25.03
C LEU A 9 -10.16 -9.14 25.63
N LEU A 10 -10.03 -9.59 26.86
CA LEU A 10 -11.09 -10.23 27.67
C LEU A 10 -11.07 -9.61 29.07
N ALA A 11 -12.21 -9.09 29.50
CA ALA A 11 -12.39 -8.62 30.88
C ALA A 11 -13.19 -9.67 31.67
N GLU A 12 -12.54 -10.36 32.57
CA GLU A 12 -13.12 -11.44 33.36
C GLU A 12 -12.39 -11.58 34.71
N GLY A 13 -13.10 -12.00 35.76
CA GLY A 13 -12.52 -12.28 37.06
C GLY A 13 -11.81 -11.09 37.75
N GLY A 14 -12.24 -9.86 37.45
CA GLY A 14 -11.62 -8.66 38.01
C GLY A 14 -10.30 -8.25 37.35
N VAL A 15 -9.94 -8.87 36.22
CA VAL A 15 -8.76 -8.54 35.41
C VAL A 15 -9.12 -8.35 33.94
N LEU A 16 -8.32 -7.54 33.23
CA LEU A 16 -8.32 -7.44 31.79
C LEU A 16 -7.12 -8.26 31.28
N ARG A 17 -7.41 -9.28 30.49
CA ARG A 17 -6.39 -10.09 29.80
C ARG A 17 -6.29 -9.64 28.37
N GLY A 18 -5.07 -9.61 27.82
CA GLY A 18 -4.86 -9.24 26.43
C GLY A 18 -3.75 -10.03 25.78
N VAL A 19 -3.95 -10.35 24.50
CA VAL A 19 -2.95 -11.08 23.70
C VAL A 19 -2.82 -10.42 22.33
N ARG A 20 -1.59 -10.50 21.80
CA ARG A 20 -1.28 -10.05 20.45
C ARG A 20 -0.71 -11.22 19.67
N PHE A 21 -1.29 -11.50 18.53
CA PHE A 21 -0.80 -12.47 17.57
C PHE A 21 -0.33 -11.78 16.30
N ALA A 22 0.88 -12.13 15.86
CA ALA A 22 1.43 -11.70 14.58
C ALA A 22 1.33 -12.83 13.55
N PRO A 23 1.08 -12.55 12.27
CA PRO A 23 1.02 -13.57 11.24
C PRO A 23 2.40 -14.20 11.03
N ARG A 24 2.45 -15.54 10.98
CA ARG A 24 3.65 -16.33 10.68
C ARG A 24 3.47 -17.06 9.36
N GLY A 25 4.05 -16.54 8.29
CA GLY A 25 3.90 -17.13 6.96
C GLY A 25 2.47 -17.03 6.42
N ARG A 26 2.07 -17.99 5.57
CA ARG A 26 0.77 -17.96 4.87
C ARG A 26 -0.41 -18.28 5.76
N ASP A 27 -0.28 -19.24 6.71
CA ASP A 27 -1.43 -19.75 7.46
C ASP A 27 -1.19 -19.88 8.98
N GLY A 28 -0.04 -19.44 9.48
CA GLY A 28 0.29 -19.52 10.90
C GLY A 28 0.13 -18.20 11.64
N TRP A 29 -0.03 -18.33 12.97
CA TRP A 29 -0.04 -17.23 13.92
C TRP A 29 0.96 -17.50 15.02
N THR A 30 1.66 -16.47 15.50
CA THR A 30 2.59 -16.57 16.61
C THR A 30 2.23 -15.53 17.64
N ARG A 31 2.17 -15.93 18.91
CA ARG A 31 1.97 -14.98 20.02
C ARG A 31 3.15 -14.02 20.07
N ALA A 32 2.88 -12.74 19.87
CA ALA A 32 3.85 -11.66 19.84
C ALA A 32 3.89 -10.85 21.12
N GLY A 33 2.87 -11.00 21.98
CA GLY A 33 2.79 -10.31 23.25
C GLY A 33 1.50 -10.64 24.00
N GLY A 34 1.39 -10.17 25.23
CA GLY A 34 0.19 -10.30 26.05
C GLY A 34 0.44 -9.69 27.43
N GLY A 35 -0.62 -9.52 28.20
CA GLY A 35 -0.55 -8.99 29.55
C GLY A 35 -1.85 -9.16 30.30
N VAL A 36 -1.79 -8.92 31.60
CA VAL A 36 -2.93 -8.94 32.51
C VAL A 36 -2.92 -7.63 33.29
N TRP A 37 -4.04 -6.94 33.31
CA TRP A 37 -4.20 -5.64 33.99
C TRP A 37 -5.35 -5.73 34.98
N PRO A 38 -5.15 -5.39 36.27
CA PRO A 38 -6.21 -5.44 37.28
C PRO A 38 -7.29 -4.40 36.98
N LEU A 39 -8.54 -4.81 37.10
CA LEU A 39 -9.73 -3.92 37.03
C LEU A 39 -10.07 -3.33 38.38
N LEU A 40 -9.69 -4.00 39.49
CA LEU A 40 -9.84 -3.49 40.84
C LEU A 40 -8.50 -2.91 41.28
N THR A 41 -8.48 -1.75 41.89
CA THR A 41 -7.29 -1.29 42.64
C THR A 41 -7.12 -2.26 43.81
N PRO A 42 -5.95 -2.89 43.99
CA PRO A 42 -5.70 -3.68 45.18
C PRO A 42 -5.92 -2.75 46.41
N ASP A 43 -6.73 -3.19 47.37
CA ASP A 43 -6.87 -2.48 48.62
C ASP A 43 -5.47 -2.47 49.28
N PRO A 44 -4.87 -1.30 49.57
CA PRO A 44 -3.53 -1.25 50.12
C PRO A 44 -3.40 -2.00 51.46
N ALA A 45 -4.54 -2.35 52.08
CA ALA A 45 -4.58 -3.13 53.31
C ALA A 45 -4.33 -4.64 53.11
N MET A 46 -4.44 -5.21 51.89
CA MET A 46 -4.25 -6.64 51.61
C MET A 46 -2.82 -7.01 51.17
N THR A 47 -1.93 -6.04 50.96
CA THR A 47 -0.55 -6.29 50.47
C THR A 47 0.48 -6.46 51.59
N ALA A 48 0.03 -6.54 52.86
CA ALA A 48 0.97 -6.61 53.99
C ALA A 48 1.39 -8.03 54.42
N ASP A 49 0.74 -9.10 53.97
CA ASP A 49 1.13 -10.47 54.32
C ASP A 49 1.10 -11.38 53.08
N GLY A 50 2.26 -11.65 52.49
CA GLY A 50 2.39 -12.66 51.43
C GLY A 50 3.71 -12.59 50.69
N ASP A 51 4.60 -13.44 51.13
CA ASP A 51 5.89 -13.71 50.48
C ASP A 51 5.83 -13.95 48.94
N GLY A 52 6.67 -13.24 48.24
CA GLY A 52 7.45 -13.73 47.12
C GLY A 52 6.72 -14.24 45.89
N ALA A 53 6.05 -13.36 45.11
CA ALA A 53 5.92 -13.59 43.69
C ALA A 53 6.60 -12.42 42.95
N GLU A 54 7.75 -12.72 42.39
CA GLU A 54 8.52 -11.83 41.50
C GLU A 54 7.65 -11.39 40.32
N ALA A 55 6.95 -10.28 40.45
CA ALA A 55 6.28 -9.60 39.35
C ALA A 55 7.40 -9.10 38.44
N ALA A 56 7.53 -9.72 37.26
CA ALA A 56 8.44 -9.28 36.20
C ALA A 56 8.14 -7.80 35.89
N ALA A 57 9.01 -6.93 36.36
CA ALA A 57 8.96 -5.51 36.11
C ALA A 57 9.26 -5.30 34.61
N PHE A 58 8.25 -4.93 33.87
CA PHE A 58 8.43 -4.40 32.52
C PHE A 58 8.96 -2.97 32.60
N PRO A 59 9.90 -2.56 31.72
CA PRO A 59 10.41 -1.22 31.70
C PRO A 59 9.28 -0.24 31.37
N ALA A 60 9.06 0.72 32.22
CA ALA A 60 8.18 1.84 31.99
C ALA A 60 8.70 2.61 30.77
N ALA A 61 7.99 2.54 29.67
CA ALA A 61 8.17 3.46 28.56
C ALA A 61 7.71 4.84 29.03
N ALA A 62 8.64 5.79 28.97
CA ALA A 62 8.44 7.14 29.38
C ALA A 62 7.42 7.88 28.51
N ASP A 63 6.63 8.72 29.18
CA ASP A 63 6.06 9.96 28.69
C ASP A 63 4.93 9.87 27.64
N GLU A 64 3.74 9.42 28.11
CA GLU A 64 2.46 9.93 27.58
C GLU A 64 1.59 10.29 28.77
N THR A 65 0.98 11.47 28.74
CA THR A 65 0.05 12.03 29.71
C THR A 65 -0.92 10.96 30.22
N VAL A 66 -0.69 10.49 31.44
CA VAL A 66 -1.58 9.56 32.14
C VAL A 66 -2.92 10.29 32.31
N VAL A 67 -3.88 9.88 31.49
CA VAL A 67 -5.28 10.28 31.72
C VAL A 67 -5.69 9.62 33.05
N GLU A 68 -5.77 10.40 34.06
CA GLU A 68 -6.24 10.00 35.40
C GLU A 68 -7.76 9.74 35.31
N SER A 69 -8.13 8.60 34.74
CA SER A 69 -9.51 8.14 34.71
C SER A 69 -9.82 7.43 36.00
N ASP A 70 -10.81 7.92 36.70
CA ASP A 70 -11.31 7.33 37.96
C ASP A 70 -11.93 5.93 37.76
N LYS A 71 -12.14 5.51 36.52
CA LYS A 71 -12.76 4.22 36.14
C LYS A 71 -11.71 3.14 35.94
N PRO A 72 -11.73 2.05 36.70
CA PRO A 72 -10.71 0.99 36.66
C PRO A 72 -10.63 0.31 35.28
N MET A 73 -11.76 0.11 34.60
CA MET A 73 -11.79 -0.47 33.24
C MET A 73 -11.04 0.40 32.24
N THR A 74 -11.28 1.71 32.26
CA THR A 74 -10.60 2.64 31.32
C THR A 74 -9.10 2.64 31.55
N ARG A 75 -8.62 2.64 32.80
CA ARG A 75 -7.19 2.56 33.13
C ARG A 75 -6.55 1.29 32.57
N ALA A 76 -7.19 0.13 32.79
CA ALA A 76 -6.71 -1.14 32.28
C ALA A 76 -6.66 -1.17 30.75
N LEU A 77 -7.66 -0.62 30.06
CA LEU A 77 -7.71 -0.51 28.61
C LEU A 77 -6.61 0.41 28.05
N VAL A 78 -6.33 1.54 28.69
CA VAL A 78 -5.23 2.45 28.32
C VAL A 78 -3.88 1.75 28.47
N ALA A 79 -3.66 1.04 29.58
CA ALA A 79 -2.44 0.28 29.81
C ALA A 79 -2.27 -0.85 28.78
N ALA A 80 -3.35 -1.59 28.49
CA ALA A 80 -3.36 -2.62 27.45
C ALA A 80 -3.04 -2.06 26.07
N ARG A 81 -3.62 -0.90 25.71
CA ARG A 81 -3.32 -0.21 24.45
C ARG A 81 -1.83 0.14 24.32
N SER A 82 -1.25 0.70 25.38
CA SER A 82 0.18 1.07 25.38
C SER A 82 1.08 -0.15 25.24
N ALA A 83 0.74 -1.26 25.92
CA ALA A 83 1.53 -2.49 25.88
C ALA A 83 1.41 -3.25 24.54
N LEU A 84 0.22 -3.27 23.95
CA LEU A 84 -0.07 -4.06 22.74
C LEU A 84 0.10 -3.27 21.45
N GLY A 85 0.17 -1.93 21.51
CA GLY A 85 0.58 -1.06 20.41
C GLY A 85 -0.43 -0.91 19.25
N SER A 86 -1.73 -1.20 19.47
CA SER A 86 -2.77 -1.01 18.45
C SER A 86 -4.03 -0.37 19.03
N ARG A 87 -4.78 0.28 18.17
CA ARG A 87 -6.11 0.82 18.46
C ARG A 87 -7.23 -0.16 18.10
N ASP A 88 -7.00 -1.00 17.10
CA ASP A 88 -7.99 -1.96 16.63
C ASP A 88 -7.84 -3.24 17.45
N ILE A 89 -8.90 -3.64 18.14
CA ILE A 89 -8.93 -4.83 19.01
C ILE A 89 -10.12 -5.73 18.67
N VAL A 90 -9.99 -6.99 19.03
CA VAL A 90 -11.10 -7.94 19.14
C VAL A 90 -11.48 -8.03 20.61
N LEU A 91 -12.74 -7.79 20.93
CA LEU A 91 -13.24 -7.88 22.28
C LEU A 91 -13.83 -9.28 22.50
N ALA A 92 -13.33 -10.03 23.46
CA ALA A 92 -13.92 -11.26 23.93
C ALA A 92 -14.81 -10.98 25.15
N LEU A 93 -16.01 -11.54 25.15
CA LEU A 93 -16.97 -11.35 26.25
C LEU A 93 -17.17 -12.68 26.98
N PRO A 94 -17.19 -12.70 28.33
CA PRO A 94 -17.53 -13.86 29.09
C PRO A 94 -19.03 -14.18 28.99
N LEU A 95 -19.43 -15.43 29.21
CA LEU A 95 -20.82 -15.86 29.11
C LEU A 95 -21.75 -15.15 30.16
N SER A 96 -21.20 -14.57 31.22
CA SER A 96 -21.96 -13.77 32.19
C SER A 96 -22.51 -12.46 31.60
N GLN A 97 -21.94 -11.95 30.52
CA GLN A 97 -22.33 -10.67 29.89
C GLN A 97 -23.17 -10.84 28.63
N VAL A 98 -23.29 -12.07 28.10
CA VAL A 98 -23.89 -12.35 26.80
C VAL A 98 -24.99 -13.39 26.96
N LEU A 99 -26.12 -13.15 26.33
CA LEU A 99 -27.17 -14.17 26.20
C LEU A 99 -26.77 -15.11 25.05
N VAL A 100 -26.52 -16.38 25.37
CA VAL A 100 -26.12 -17.39 24.38
C VAL A 100 -27.18 -18.46 24.23
N ARG A 101 -27.43 -18.89 22.99
CA ARG A 101 -28.26 -20.05 22.66
C ARG A 101 -27.62 -20.80 21.49
N VAL A 102 -27.71 -22.10 21.54
CA VAL A 102 -27.44 -22.92 20.37
C VAL A 102 -28.80 -23.36 19.76
N LEU A 103 -29.02 -22.96 18.54
CA LEU A 103 -30.30 -23.13 17.86
C LEU A 103 -30.17 -24.20 16.77
N LYS A 104 -31.15 -25.09 16.73
CA LYS A 104 -31.32 -26.03 15.64
C LYS A 104 -32.33 -25.44 14.65
N MET A 105 -31.84 -25.09 13.43
CA MET A 105 -32.64 -24.41 12.42
C MET A 105 -32.75 -25.23 11.14
N PRO A 106 -33.85 -25.10 10.39
CA PRO A 106 -34.00 -25.77 9.09
C PRO A 106 -32.94 -25.29 8.10
N LEU A 107 -32.52 -26.14 7.16
CA LEU A 107 -31.51 -25.79 6.15
C LEU A 107 -31.95 -24.66 5.21
N GLU A 108 -33.25 -24.52 5.00
CA GLU A 108 -33.88 -23.52 4.12
C GLU A 108 -33.59 -22.08 4.55
N VAL A 109 -33.31 -21.84 5.84
CA VAL A 109 -33.00 -20.50 6.36
C VAL A 109 -31.51 -20.15 6.31
N ARG A 110 -30.69 -20.96 5.64
CA ARG A 110 -29.22 -20.80 5.61
C ARG A 110 -28.81 -19.42 5.11
N ASP A 111 -29.41 -18.93 4.06
CA ASP A 111 -29.07 -17.65 3.45
C ASP A 111 -29.56 -16.47 4.27
N ASP A 112 -30.63 -16.64 5.06
CA ASP A 112 -31.23 -15.62 5.92
C ASP A 112 -31.00 -15.93 7.43
N VAL A 113 -29.99 -16.75 7.75
CA VAL A 113 -29.73 -17.21 9.13
C VAL A 113 -29.61 -16.09 10.13
N THR A 114 -29.00 -14.97 9.76
CA THR A 114 -28.82 -13.82 10.64
C THR A 114 -30.15 -13.20 11.06
N ASP A 115 -31.06 -12.99 10.13
CA ASP A 115 -32.37 -12.41 10.39
C ASP A 115 -33.27 -13.41 11.15
N ALA A 116 -33.22 -14.69 10.80
CA ALA A 116 -33.94 -15.73 11.50
C ALA A 116 -33.46 -15.88 12.96
N VAL A 117 -32.16 -15.82 13.20
CA VAL A 117 -31.57 -15.82 14.56
C VAL A 117 -31.97 -14.57 15.33
N ALA A 118 -31.92 -13.39 14.72
CA ALA A 118 -32.34 -12.15 15.38
C ALA A 118 -33.78 -12.23 15.87
N LEU A 119 -34.69 -12.76 15.04
CA LEU A 119 -36.10 -12.97 15.40
C LEU A 119 -36.28 -14.01 16.55
N GLN A 120 -35.49 -15.09 16.55
CA GLN A 120 -35.51 -16.07 17.62
C GLN A 120 -34.96 -15.50 18.93
N MET A 121 -33.85 -14.76 18.87
CA MET A 121 -33.24 -14.14 20.05
C MET A 121 -34.13 -13.07 20.67
N ASP A 122 -34.90 -12.32 19.88
CA ASP A 122 -35.88 -11.36 20.37
C ASP A 122 -36.99 -12.07 21.21
N LYS A 123 -37.44 -13.25 20.81
CA LYS A 123 -38.43 -14.04 21.56
C LYS A 123 -37.88 -14.70 22.82
N LEU A 124 -36.59 -15.04 22.82
CA LEU A 124 -35.92 -15.77 23.89
C LEU A 124 -35.25 -14.84 24.92
N SER A 125 -35.11 -13.57 24.59
CA SER A 125 -34.49 -12.56 25.45
C SER A 125 -35.51 -11.89 26.37
N PRO A 126 -35.11 -11.55 27.59
CA PRO A 126 -35.91 -10.69 28.45
C PRO A 126 -35.85 -9.21 28.06
N PHE A 127 -34.99 -8.85 27.08
CA PHE A 127 -34.78 -7.49 26.56
C PHE A 127 -35.43 -7.34 25.20
N PRO A 128 -35.97 -6.14 24.87
CA PRO A 128 -36.47 -5.85 23.53
C PRO A 128 -35.37 -6.05 22.44
N GLY A 129 -35.72 -6.52 21.26
CA GLY A 129 -34.76 -6.79 20.18
C GLY A 129 -33.98 -5.54 19.72
N GLU A 130 -34.58 -4.35 19.85
CA GLU A 130 -33.93 -3.06 19.54
C GLU A 130 -32.76 -2.74 20.51
N GLU A 131 -32.78 -3.30 21.71
CA GLU A 131 -31.77 -3.17 22.74
C GLU A 131 -30.71 -4.29 22.69
N LEU A 132 -30.72 -5.12 21.65
CA LEU A 132 -29.80 -6.24 21.50
C LEU A 132 -28.90 -6.09 20.28
N SER A 133 -27.62 -6.33 20.48
CA SER A 133 -26.72 -6.62 19.36
C SER A 133 -26.62 -8.14 19.19
N VAL A 134 -27.21 -8.66 18.13
CA VAL A 134 -27.28 -10.10 17.86
C VAL A 134 -26.22 -10.48 16.83
N GLY A 135 -25.51 -11.58 17.08
CA GLY A 135 -24.60 -12.22 16.15
C GLY A 135 -24.83 -13.73 16.11
N CYS A 136 -24.43 -14.37 15.05
CA CYS A 136 -24.53 -15.83 14.95
C CYS A 136 -23.36 -16.43 14.15
N GLU A 137 -23.13 -17.73 14.39
CA GLU A 137 -22.15 -18.54 13.68
C GLU A 137 -22.74 -19.93 13.42
N ILE A 138 -22.63 -20.41 12.18
CA ILE A 138 -23.03 -21.79 11.85
C ILE A 138 -21.93 -22.72 12.34
N LEU A 139 -22.27 -23.55 13.33
CA LEU A 139 -21.33 -24.51 13.93
C LEU A 139 -21.22 -25.79 13.11
N SER A 140 -22.36 -26.27 12.58
CA SER A 140 -22.44 -27.49 11.78
C SER A 140 -23.64 -27.44 10.85
N GLU A 141 -23.47 -28.04 9.69
CA GLU A 141 -24.51 -28.18 8.67
C GLU A 141 -24.71 -29.65 8.38
N THR A 142 -25.97 -30.09 8.44
CA THR A 142 -26.41 -31.46 8.08
C THR A 142 -27.34 -31.40 6.88
N GLU A 143 -27.74 -32.52 6.34
CA GLU A 143 -28.69 -32.59 5.21
C GLU A 143 -30.06 -31.96 5.49
N SER A 144 -30.44 -31.83 6.75
CA SER A 144 -31.78 -31.38 7.17
C SER A 144 -31.81 -30.14 8.05
N HIS A 145 -30.70 -29.80 8.71
CA HIS A 145 -30.69 -28.72 9.67
C HIS A 145 -29.28 -28.12 9.89
N LEU A 146 -29.30 -26.93 10.43
CA LEU A 146 -28.12 -26.17 10.86
C LEU A 146 -28.08 -26.13 12.38
N TRP A 147 -26.89 -26.31 12.96
CA TRP A 147 -26.57 -25.92 14.32
C TRP A 147 -25.96 -24.54 14.30
N VAL A 148 -26.63 -23.60 14.96
CA VAL A 148 -26.21 -22.17 14.93
C VAL A 148 -25.98 -21.70 16.35
N PHE A 149 -24.77 -21.23 16.60
CA PHE A 149 -24.43 -20.50 17.82
C PHE A 149 -24.96 -19.08 17.70
N ALA A 150 -25.95 -18.75 18.49
CA ALA A 150 -26.55 -17.43 18.55
C ALA A 150 -26.14 -16.73 19.85
N ALA A 151 -25.77 -15.49 19.75
CA ALA A 151 -25.41 -14.68 20.90
C ALA A 151 -26.02 -13.28 20.80
N ALA A 152 -26.43 -12.72 21.92
CA ALA A 152 -26.97 -11.38 21.99
C ALA A 152 -26.34 -10.60 23.14
N LEU A 153 -25.92 -9.37 22.86
CA LEU A 153 -25.29 -8.44 23.79
C LEU A 153 -26.30 -7.34 24.13
N PRO A 154 -26.73 -7.19 25.41
CA PRO A 154 -27.64 -6.12 25.85
C PRO A 154 -27.06 -4.71 25.70
N ALA A 155 -27.90 -3.74 25.35
CA ALA A 155 -27.53 -2.34 25.16
C ALA A 155 -26.75 -1.76 26.33
N ALA A 156 -27.22 -1.97 27.55
CA ALA A 156 -26.56 -1.46 28.75
C ALA A 156 -25.09 -1.89 28.85
N ILE A 157 -24.77 -3.12 28.43
CA ILE A 157 -23.40 -3.64 28.49
C ILE A 157 -22.55 -3.04 27.37
N PHE A 158 -23.04 -3.01 26.12
CA PHE A 158 -22.24 -2.47 25.03
C PHE A 158 -22.07 -0.94 25.13
N GLU A 159 -22.99 -0.20 25.69
CA GLU A 159 -22.84 1.24 25.93
C GLU A 159 -21.78 1.54 27.01
N ALA A 160 -21.79 0.77 28.12
CA ALA A 160 -20.76 0.89 29.13
C ALA A 160 -19.37 0.55 28.61
N LEU A 161 -19.25 -0.55 27.86
CA LEU A 161 -17.99 -0.95 27.19
C LEU A 161 -17.55 0.07 26.14
N GLY A 162 -18.49 0.59 25.33
CA GLY A 162 -18.23 1.60 24.32
C GLY A 162 -17.64 2.87 24.89
N THR A 163 -18.23 3.34 26.00
CA THR A 163 -17.71 4.51 26.70
C THR A 163 -16.27 4.30 27.18
N ALA A 164 -15.98 3.15 27.80
CA ALA A 164 -14.63 2.82 28.28
C ALA A 164 -13.62 2.68 27.12
N LEU A 165 -14.04 2.09 25.99
CA LEU A 165 -13.22 1.97 24.79
C LEU A 165 -12.91 3.33 24.15
N ASP A 166 -13.91 4.21 24.06
CA ASP A 166 -13.75 5.57 23.52
C ASP A 166 -12.80 6.40 24.39
N GLU A 167 -12.96 6.35 25.72
CA GLU A 167 -12.06 7.00 26.69
C GLU A 167 -10.61 6.47 26.55
N ALA A 168 -10.43 5.17 26.31
CA ALA A 168 -9.14 4.55 26.06
C ALA A 168 -8.62 4.74 24.62
N HIS A 169 -9.40 5.35 23.73
CA HIS A 169 -9.11 5.48 22.29
C HIS A 169 -8.86 4.14 21.61
N LEU A 170 -9.58 3.10 22.01
CA LEU A 170 -9.61 1.77 21.39
C LEU A 170 -10.84 1.63 20.50
N GLN A 171 -10.76 0.74 19.49
CA GLN A 171 -11.87 0.43 18.60
C GLN A 171 -12.05 -1.09 18.55
N ALA A 172 -13.18 -1.60 19.04
CA ALA A 172 -13.53 -3.00 18.92
C ALA A 172 -13.99 -3.28 17.47
N VAL A 173 -13.07 -3.77 16.65
CA VAL A 173 -13.36 -4.11 15.25
C VAL A 173 -14.19 -5.37 15.11
N ARG A 174 -14.23 -6.17 16.17
CA ARG A 174 -15.02 -7.39 16.31
C ARG A 174 -15.28 -7.67 17.79
N THR A 175 -16.42 -8.24 18.08
CA THR A 175 -16.79 -8.73 19.42
C THR A 175 -17.19 -10.20 19.31
N ASP A 176 -16.50 -11.07 20.05
CA ASP A 176 -16.72 -12.51 20.07
C ASP A 176 -16.98 -12.97 21.53
N VAL A 177 -17.30 -14.24 21.73
CA VAL A 177 -17.58 -14.83 23.05
C VAL A 177 -16.41 -15.71 23.50
N ALA A 178 -15.98 -15.54 24.76
CA ALA A 178 -14.80 -16.22 25.30
C ALA A 178 -14.90 -17.74 25.27
N VAL A 179 -16.10 -18.29 25.47
CA VAL A 179 -16.33 -19.76 25.44
C VAL A 179 -15.92 -20.38 24.10
N LEU A 180 -16.21 -19.72 22.97
CA LEU A 180 -15.78 -20.19 21.67
C LEU A 180 -14.26 -20.15 21.51
N GLY A 181 -13.61 -19.16 22.15
CA GLY A 181 -12.15 -19.11 22.28
C GLY A 181 -11.60 -20.27 23.09
N TRP A 182 -12.21 -20.59 24.25
CA TRP A 182 -11.83 -21.75 25.04
C TRP A 182 -11.98 -23.05 24.25
N LEU A 183 -13.11 -23.27 23.57
CA LEU A 183 -13.32 -24.45 22.74
C LEU A 183 -12.26 -24.56 21.62
N ARG A 184 -11.86 -23.43 21.03
CA ARG A 184 -10.78 -23.41 20.03
C ARG A 184 -9.41 -23.77 20.61
N SER A 185 -9.08 -23.24 21.77
CA SER A 185 -7.80 -23.52 22.44
C SER A 185 -7.70 -24.97 22.93
N LEU A 186 -8.81 -25.54 23.40
CA LEU A 186 -8.89 -26.90 23.90
C LEU A 186 -9.10 -27.95 22.80
N SER A 187 -9.48 -27.56 21.60
CA SER A 187 -9.84 -28.51 20.52
C SER A 187 -8.74 -29.51 20.19
N GLY A 188 -7.48 -29.06 20.11
CA GLY A 188 -6.34 -29.93 19.86
C GLY A 188 -5.95 -30.77 21.09
N PRO A 189 -5.60 -30.16 22.23
CA PRO A 189 -5.13 -30.85 23.43
C PRO A 189 -6.16 -31.85 23.98
N CYS A 190 -7.45 -31.50 23.96
CA CYS A 190 -8.53 -32.33 24.51
C CYS A 190 -9.25 -33.16 23.45
N GLN A 191 -8.86 -33.06 22.19
CA GLN A 191 -9.48 -33.79 21.07
C GLN A 191 -11.00 -33.65 21.05
N LEU A 192 -11.51 -32.42 21.19
CA LEU A 192 -12.94 -32.13 21.34
C LEU A 192 -13.81 -32.59 20.16
N MET A 193 -13.21 -32.82 19.00
CA MET A 193 -13.90 -33.25 17.77
C MET A 193 -14.18 -34.76 17.70
N ARG A 194 -14.02 -35.49 18.82
CA ARG A 194 -14.37 -36.93 18.86
C ARG A 194 -15.86 -37.12 18.91
N GLU A 195 -16.31 -38.31 18.49
CA GLU A 195 -17.70 -38.76 18.64
C GLU A 195 -18.10 -38.80 20.12
N GLY A 196 -19.41 -38.80 20.34
CA GLY A 196 -20.02 -38.86 21.67
C GLY A 196 -20.26 -37.49 22.31
N ARG A 197 -20.96 -37.55 23.44
CA ARG A 197 -21.34 -36.34 24.19
C ARG A 197 -20.32 -36.03 25.29
N ARG A 198 -19.85 -34.80 25.33
CA ARG A 198 -18.87 -34.32 26.32
C ARG A 198 -19.37 -33.09 27.03
N VAL A 199 -19.08 -33.04 28.31
CA VAL A 199 -19.35 -31.90 29.15
C VAL A 199 -18.03 -31.22 29.50
N ILE A 200 -17.95 -29.91 29.30
CA ILE A 200 -16.79 -29.10 29.65
C ILE A 200 -17.24 -28.09 30.70
N VAL A 201 -16.70 -28.21 31.88
CA VAL A 201 -16.90 -27.28 32.97
C VAL A 201 -15.63 -26.47 33.12
N MET A 202 -15.74 -25.15 32.96
CA MET A 202 -14.59 -24.25 32.98
C MET A 202 -14.70 -23.30 34.19
N ASP A 203 -13.58 -23.12 34.87
CA ASP A 203 -13.42 -22.12 35.90
C ASP A 203 -12.19 -21.28 35.59
N PRO A 204 -12.32 -20.27 34.68
CA PRO A 204 -11.18 -19.45 34.32
C PRO A 204 -10.65 -18.58 35.44
N ASP A 205 -11.51 -17.96 36.23
CA ASP A 205 -11.14 -17.04 37.33
C ASP A 205 -12.28 -16.93 38.39
N GLY A 206 -12.85 -18.06 38.79
CA GLY A 206 -13.95 -18.09 39.78
C GLY A 206 -15.34 -17.82 39.17
N SER A 207 -15.45 -17.71 37.86
CA SER A 207 -16.73 -17.65 37.15
C SER A 207 -16.92 -18.93 36.33
N TRP A 208 -17.81 -19.81 36.85
CA TRP A 208 -18.05 -21.10 36.23
C TRP A 208 -18.78 -20.97 34.91
N GLU A 209 -18.23 -21.57 33.87
CA GLU A 209 -18.83 -21.68 32.54
C GLU A 209 -19.02 -23.16 32.17
N LEU A 210 -20.07 -23.44 31.43
CA LEU A 210 -20.42 -24.76 30.93
C LEU A 210 -20.55 -24.79 29.42
N ALA A 211 -19.96 -25.78 28.78
CA ALA A 211 -20.24 -26.13 27.42
C ALA A 211 -20.55 -27.62 27.29
N VAL A 212 -21.55 -27.98 26.49
CA VAL A 212 -21.83 -29.38 26.14
C VAL A 212 -21.62 -29.53 24.64
N LEU A 213 -20.80 -30.50 24.28
CA LEU A 213 -20.55 -30.87 22.88
C LEU A 213 -21.23 -32.21 22.60
N ASP A 214 -21.85 -32.32 21.45
CA ASP A 214 -22.40 -33.55 20.91
C ASP A 214 -21.73 -33.81 19.56
N HIS A 215 -21.01 -34.93 19.43
CA HIS A 215 -20.19 -35.25 18.27
C HIS A 215 -19.22 -34.09 17.85
N GLY A 216 -18.63 -33.40 18.82
CA GLY A 216 -17.72 -32.30 18.62
C GLY A 216 -18.37 -30.94 18.31
N VAL A 217 -19.71 -30.91 18.16
CA VAL A 217 -20.47 -29.67 17.94
C VAL A 217 -20.97 -29.14 19.28
N PRO A 218 -20.71 -27.89 19.64
CA PRO A 218 -21.33 -27.25 20.80
C PRO A 218 -22.85 -27.23 20.65
N VAL A 219 -23.56 -27.84 21.58
CA VAL A 219 -25.05 -27.88 21.60
C VAL A 219 -25.60 -27.05 22.75
N LEU A 220 -24.77 -26.72 23.73
CA LEU A 220 -25.11 -25.82 24.83
C LEU A 220 -23.85 -25.05 25.25
N ALA A 221 -23.99 -23.76 25.55
CA ALA A 221 -23.00 -22.96 26.26
C ALA A 221 -23.72 -22.03 27.23
N ARG A 222 -23.27 -22.01 28.51
CA ARG A 222 -23.93 -21.27 29.55
C ARG A 222 -22.93 -20.85 30.64
N GLY A 223 -23.04 -19.60 31.11
CA GLY A 223 -22.42 -19.20 32.35
C GLY A 223 -23.25 -19.70 33.55
N LEU A 224 -22.56 -20.25 34.54
CA LEU A 224 -23.20 -20.75 35.77
C LEU A 224 -23.36 -19.67 36.84
N GLY A 225 -23.08 -18.41 36.49
CA GLY A 225 -23.13 -17.28 37.38
C GLY A 225 -22.05 -17.35 38.47
N GLY A 226 -22.24 -16.61 39.53
CA GLY A 226 -21.38 -16.69 40.71
C GLY A 226 -21.74 -17.91 41.56
N ALA A 227 -21.69 -19.13 40.95
CA ALA A 227 -21.89 -20.36 41.69
C ALA A 227 -20.89 -20.43 42.87
N ALA A 228 -21.37 -20.09 44.02
CA ALA A 228 -20.54 -19.94 45.22
C ALA A 228 -20.16 -21.31 45.83
N SER A 229 -20.83 -22.37 45.39
CA SER A 229 -20.63 -23.71 45.97
C SER A 229 -20.65 -24.82 44.91
N THR A 230 -20.01 -25.92 45.25
CA THR A 230 -20.06 -27.16 44.44
C THR A 230 -21.49 -27.63 44.15
N GLU A 231 -22.39 -27.45 45.13
CA GLU A 231 -23.82 -27.80 45.03
C GLU A 231 -24.52 -26.95 43.96
N ASP A 232 -24.19 -25.68 43.85
CA ASP A 232 -24.77 -24.79 42.83
C ASP A 232 -24.32 -25.18 41.45
N VAL A 233 -23.03 -25.50 41.25
CA VAL A 233 -22.47 -26.01 39.98
C VAL A 233 -23.19 -27.29 39.57
N ILE A 234 -23.37 -28.25 40.46
CA ILE A 234 -24.02 -29.52 40.17
C ILE A 234 -25.52 -29.32 39.84
N ARG A 235 -26.23 -28.46 40.55
CA ARG A 235 -27.63 -28.12 40.29
C ARG A 235 -27.79 -27.52 38.89
N GLU A 236 -26.99 -26.51 38.55
CA GLU A 236 -27.02 -25.83 37.24
C GLU A 236 -26.64 -26.77 36.11
N LEU A 237 -25.65 -27.64 36.32
CA LEU A 237 -25.26 -28.67 35.37
C LEU A 237 -26.39 -29.68 35.15
N THR A 238 -27.06 -30.12 36.19
CA THR A 238 -28.18 -31.06 36.08
C THR A 238 -29.32 -30.48 35.22
N LEU A 239 -29.68 -29.20 35.47
CA LEU A 239 -30.68 -28.50 34.66
C LEU A 239 -30.23 -28.32 33.20
N SER A 240 -28.96 -28.05 33.01
CA SER A 240 -28.41 -27.87 31.65
C SER A 240 -28.37 -29.15 30.87
N LEU A 241 -27.99 -30.27 31.47
CA LEU A 241 -28.03 -31.59 30.81
C LEU A 241 -29.46 -32.03 30.45
N LEU A 242 -30.42 -31.75 31.34
CA LEU A 242 -31.84 -32.02 31.08
C LEU A 242 -32.31 -31.20 29.85
N ASN A 243 -31.92 -29.93 29.73
CA ASN A 243 -32.25 -29.14 28.54
C ASN A 243 -31.61 -29.70 27.28
N VAL A 244 -30.35 -30.15 27.33
CA VAL A 244 -29.67 -30.79 26.16
C VAL A 244 -30.41 -32.08 25.76
N GLU A 245 -30.87 -32.87 26.72
CA GLU A 245 -31.67 -34.09 26.40
C GLU A 245 -33.00 -33.76 25.75
N LEU A 246 -33.65 -32.66 26.12
CA LEU A 246 -34.89 -32.21 25.50
C LEU A 246 -34.66 -31.67 24.07
N ASP A 247 -33.58 -30.96 23.82
CA ASP A 247 -33.30 -30.28 22.55
C ASP A 247 -32.63 -31.19 21.51
N VAL A 248 -31.68 -32.01 21.96
CA VAL A 248 -30.84 -32.86 21.11
C VAL A 248 -31.23 -34.32 21.15
N GLY A 249 -31.81 -34.74 22.26
CA GLY A 249 -32.20 -36.14 22.52
C GLY A 249 -31.36 -36.76 23.67
N VAL A 250 -31.87 -37.91 24.16
CA VAL A 250 -31.19 -38.65 25.21
C VAL A 250 -29.86 -39.22 24.70
N GLY A 251 -28.77 -38.93 25.38
CA GLY A 251 -27.45 -39.43 25.04
C GLY A 251 -26.58 -39.53 26.27
N ALA A 252 -25.81 -40.61 26.39
CA ALA A 252 -24.86 -40.78 27.48
C ALA A 252 -23.71 -39.77 27.38
N VAL A 253 -23.34 -39.20 28.49
CA VAL A 253 -22.10 -38.40 28.59
C VAL A 253 -20.91 -39.37 28.65
N GLU A 254 -19.96 -39.24 27.74
CA GLU A 254 -18.79 -40.12 27.68
C GLU A 254 -17.63 -39.60 28.56
N GLU A 255 -17.46 -38.27 28.61
CA GLU A 255 -16.37 -37.63 29.32
C GLU A 255 -16.82 -36.30 29.89
N VAL A 256 -16.37 -35.98 31.10
CA VAL A 256 -16.49 -34.64 31.69
C VAL A 256 -15.08 -34.06 31.84
N LEU A 257 -14.85 -32.90 31.22
CA LEU A 257 -13.60 -32.15 31.31
C LEU A 257 -13.78 -31.00 32.33
N VAL A 258 -13.01 -30.99 33.39
CA VAL A 258 -12.96 -29.85 34.29
C VAL A 258 -11.69 -29.04 33.96
N VAL A 259 -11.90 -27.85 33.41
CA VAL A 259 -10.83 -26.97 32.92
C VAL A 259 -10.60 -25.87 33.96
N SER A 260 -9.50 -25.95 34.68
CA SER A 260 -9.13 -24.95 35.70
C SER A 260 -7.62 -24.92 35.90
N GLN A 261 -7.11 -23.76 36.36
CA GLN A 261 -5.70 -23.61 36.74
C GLN A 261 -5.40 -24.33 38.07
N GLN A 262 -6.37 -24.35 38.97
CA GLN A 262 -6.25 -25.03 40.27
C GLN A 262 -6.86 -26.40 40.20
N VAL A 263 -6.33 -27.31 41.01
CA VAL A 263 -6.89 -28.67 41.13
C VAL A 263 -8.30 -28.54 41.73
N PRO A 264 -9.34 -29.04 41.03
CA PRO A 264 -10.72 -28.96 41.53
C PRO A 264 -10.89 -29.79 42.79
N ASP A 265 -11.87 -29.38 43.61
CA ASP A 265 -12.21 -30.12 44.84
C ASP A 265 -12.61 -31.56 44.50
N GLN A 266 -12.11 -32.51 45.30
CA GLN A 266 -12.44 -33.92 45.16
C GLN A 266 -13.97 -34.17 45.24
N ALA A 267 -14.64 -33.42 46.07
CA ALA A 267 -16.11 -33.47 46.20
C ALA A 267 -16.84 -33.11 44.91
N LEU A 268 -16.32 -32.09 44.15
CA LEU A 268 -16.84 -31.73 42.85
C LEU A 268 -16.66 -32.87 41.82
N ILE A 269 -15.47 -33.46 41.77
CA ILE A 269 -15.17 -34.57 40.85
C ILE A 269 -16.09 -35.77 41.13
N GLU A 270 -16.28 -36.15 42.41
CA GLU A 270 -17.13 -37.29 42.79
C GLU A 270 -18.61 -37.01 42.44
N LYS A 271 -19.10 -35.79 42.69
CA LYS A 271 -20.47 -35.41 42.36
C LYS A 271 -20.69 -35.38 40.82
N LEU A 272 -19.75 -34.84 40.05
CA LEU A 272 -19.80 -34.84 38.60
C LEU A 272 -19.87 -36.27 38.02
N ARG A 273 -18.98 -37.17 38.57
CA ARG A 273 -19.01 -38.60 38.20
C ARG A 273 -20.33 -39.29 38.59
N GLY A 274 -20.84 -38.99 39.77
CA GLY A 274 -22.12 -39.54 40.21
C GLY A 274 -23.30 -39.07 39.38
N LEU A 275 -23.31 -37.82 38.91
CA LEU A 275 -24.34 -37.23 38.08
C LEU A 275 -24.35 -37.80 36.66
N THR A 276 -23.17 -37.85 36.04
CA THR A 276 -23.06 -38.16 34.60
C THR A 276 -22.78 -39.65 34.30
N GLY A 277 -22.26 -40.38 35.31
CA GLY A 277 -21.74 -41.74 35.10
C GLY A 277 -20.46 -41.82 34.28
N ALA A 278 -19.94 -40.67 33.86
CA ALA A 278 -18.79 -40.55 32.93
C ALA A 278 -17.46 -40.43 33.67
N GLU A 279 -16.39 -40.63 32.93
CA GLU A 279 -15.03 -40.31 33.44
C GLU A 279 -14.87 -38.78 33.54
N VAL A 280 -14.40 -38.32 34.72
CA VAL A 280 -14.11 -36.89 34.97
C VAL A 280 -12.61 -36.72 34.91
N ARG A 281 -12.16 -35.88 33.98
CA ARG A 281 -10.75 -35.55 33.76
C ARG A 281 -10.50 -34.09 34.03
N HIS A 282 -9.56 -33.79 34.92
CA HIS A 282 -9.03 -32.44 35.09
C HIS A 282 -8.05 -32.08 33.99
N VAL A 283 -8.23 -30.91 33.41
CA VAL A 283 -7.40 -30.36 32.35
C VAL A 283 -6.87 -29.00 32.79
N ILE A 284 -5.58 -28.91 32.94
CA ILE A 284 -4.93 -27.62 33.09
C ILE A 284 -4.77 -27.00 31.69
N PRO A 285 -5.38 -25.86 31.42
CA PRO A 285 -5.27 -25.24 30.10
C PRO A 285 -3.80 -24.86 29.82
N PRO A 286 -3.35 -24.98 28.56
CA PRO A 286 -1.95 -24.68 28.18
C PRO A 286 -1.51 -23.28 28.57
N THR A 287 -2.44 -22.33 28.58
CA THR A 287 -2.25 -20.95 29.01
C THR A 287 -3.45 -20.48 29.83
N PRO A 288 -3.26 -19.63 30.83
CA PRO A 288 -4.37 -19.02 31.58
C PRO A 288 -5.23 -18.09 30.69
N ASP A 289 -4.66 -17.70 29.53
CA ASP A 289 -5.30 -16.80 28.57
C ASP A 289 -6.05 -17.55 27.47
N GLY A 290 -6.34 -18.86 27.63
CA GLY A 290 -6.88 -19.73 26.57
C GLY A 290 -8.14 -19.21 25.89
N GLY A 291 -9.03 -18.55 26.64
CA GLY A 291 -10.22 -17.91 26.08
C GLY A 291 -9.89 -16.77 25.12
N VAL A 292 -9.08 -15.82 25.55
CA VAL A 292 -8.71 -14.65 24.73
C VAL A 292 -7.76 -15.04 23.59
N GLU A 293 -6.85 -16.00 23.80
CA GLU A 293 -5.98 -16.56 22.75
C GLU A 293 -6.80 -17.23 21.65
N GLY A 294 -7.76 -18.07 22.05
CA GLY A 294 -8.62 -18.74 21.10
C GLY A 294 -9.48 -17.77 20.28
N VAL A 295 -10.01 -16.72 20.88
CA VAL A 295 -10.72 -15.66 20.16
C VAL A 295 -9.81 -14.96 19.14
N ALA A 296 -8.57 -14.65 19.52
CA ALA A 296 -7.60 -14.08 18.59
C ALA A 296 -7.31 -15.01 17.40
N LEU A 297 -7.10 -16.29 17.66
CA LEU A 297 -6.85 -17.30 16.63
C LEU A 297 -8.06 -17.47 15.71
N ARG A 298 -9.27 -17.61 16.26
CA ARG A 298 -10.53 -17.70 15.50
C ARG A 298 -10.69 -16.51 14.54
N THR A 299 -10.42 -15.31 15.02
CA THR A 299 -10.48 -14.10 14.21
C THR A 299 -9.49 -14.14 13.05
N GLY A 300 -8.28 -14.62 13.30
CA GLY A 300 -7.25 -14.79 12.28
C GLY A 300 -7.59 -15.87 11.25
N GLU A 301 -8.37 -16.88 11.63
CA GLU A 301 -8.84 -17.98 10.79
C GLU A 301 -10.15 -17.65 10.03
N GLY A 302 -10.70 -16.46 10.21
CA GLY A 302 -11.92 -16.02 9.54
C GLY A 302 -13.21 -16.42 10.29
N ALA A 303 -13.14 -16.56 11.62
CA ALA A 303 -14.30 -16.81 12.47
C ALA A 303 -15.47 -15.85 12.18
N VAL A 304 -16.69 -16.34 12.30
CA VAL A 304 -17.89 -15.69 11.76
C VAL A 304 -18.70 -14.94 12.81
N LEU A 305 -18.67 -15.38 14.10
CA LEU A 305 -19.42 -14.68 15.15
C LEU A 305 -18.94 -13.23 15.32
N ASP A 306 -19.86 -12.29 15.22
CA ASP A 306 -19.59 -10.86 15.43
C ASP A 306 -20.78 -10.18 16.12
N LEU A 307 -20.61 -9.90 17.41
CA LEU A 307 -21.57 -9.20 18.26
C LEU A 307 -21.40 -7.68 18.24
N THR A 308 -20.50 -7.16 17.38
CA THR A 308 -20.22 -5.72 17.37
C THR A 308 -21.48 -4.94 17.00
N PRO A 309 -21.94 -3.99 17.83
CA PRO A 309 -23.11 -3.18 17.56
C PRO A 309 -23.01 -2.42 16.23
N LYS A 310 -24.16 -2.25 15.55
CA LYS A 310 -24.21 -1.51 14.28
C LYS A 310 -23.59 -0.13 14.41
N ALA A 311 -23.86 0.59 15.52
CA ALA A 311 -23.29 1.90 15.80
C ALA A 311 -21.75 1.91 15.77
N TRP A 312 -21.11 0.92 16.42
CA TRP A 312 -19.64 0.81 16.42
C TRP A 312 -19.10 0.48 15.02
N ARG A 313 -19.75 -0.45 14.32
CA ARG A 313 -19.37 -0.79 12.93
C ARG A 313 -19.43 0.43 12.01
N ASP A 314 -20.46 1.24 12.14
CA ASP A 314 -20.63 2.43 11.31
C ASP A 314 -19.62 3.53 11.70
N GLN A 315 -19.33 3.71 12.98
CA GLN A 315 -18.28 4.60 13.47
C GLN A 315 -16.88 4.18 12.94
N ILE A 316 -16.58 2.88 12.99
CA ILE A 316 -15.33 2.33 12.45
C ILE A 316 -15.24 2.55 10.93
N LYS A 317 -16.33 2.28 10.19
CA LYS A 317 -16.37 2.55 8.75
C LYS A 317 -16.17 4.03 8.44
N ALA A 318 -16.87 4.91 9.16
CA ALA A 318 -16.74 6.36 9.01
C ALA A 318 -15.31 6.84 9.29
N SER A 319 -14.69 6.33 10.37
CA SER A 319 -13.31 6.67 10.73
C SER A 319 -12.30 6.22 9.66
N ARG A 320 -12.48 5.03 9.10
CA ARG A 320 -11.65 4.49 8.01
C ARG A 320 -11.82 5.29 6.71
N ILE A 321 -13.06 5.66 6.37
CA ILE A 321 -13.35 6.51 5.21
C ILE A 321 -12.70 7.88 5.41
N ARG A 322 -12.91 8.51 6.58
CA ARG A 322 -12.31 9.80 6.91
C ARG A 322 -10.78 9.77 6.79
N LYS A 323 -10.11 8.74 7.35
CA LYS A 323 -8.65 8.58 7.21
C LYS A 323 -8.23 8.48 5.74
N ARG A 324 -8.94 7.67 4.92
CA ARG A 324 -8.65 7.54 3.47
C ARG A 324 -8.84 8.85 2.73
N VAL A 325 -9.92 9.58 3.02
CA VAL A 325 -10.21 10.89 2.41
C VAL A 325 -9.14 11.91 2.79
N VAL A 326 -8.78 12.00 4.07
CA VAL A 326 -7.73 12.93 4.53
C VAL A 326 -6.37 12.59 3.92
N THR A 327 -6.01 11.31 3.87
CA THR A 327 -4.76 10.87 3.24
C THR A 327 -4.78 11.14 1.73
N GLY A 328 -5.89 10.84 1.06
CA GLY A 328 -6.06 11.11 -0.38
C GLY A 328 -6.01 12.62 -0.69
N ALA A 329 -6.68 13.44 0.11
CA ALA A 329 -6.63 14.90 0.00
C ALA A 329 -5.21 15.43 0.23
N GLY A 330 -4.48 14.89 1.22
CA GLY A 330 -3.08 15.25 1.48
C GLY A 330 -2.16 14.93 0.29
N ILE A 331 -2.31 13.74 -0.31
CA ILE A 331 -1.55 13.36 -1.51
C ILE A 331 -1.91 14.25 -2.70
N ALA A 332 -3.20 14.52 -2.92
CA ALA A 332 -3.65 15.40 -3.99
C ALA A 332 -3.09 16.83 -3.84
N LEU A 333 -3.07 17.33 -2.61
CA LEU A 333 -2.52 18.65 -2.27
C LEU A 333 -1.00 18.69 -2.47
N ALA A 334 -0.29 17.62 -2.12
CA ALA A 334 1.16 17.49 -2.38
C ALA A 334 1.46 17.46 -3.89
N ILE A 335 0.70 16.70 -4.67
CA ILE A 335 0.84 16.66 -6.14
C ILE A 335 0.55 18.04 -6.73
N TRP A 336 -0.51 18.69 -6.25
CA TRP A 336 -0.85 20.05 -6.70
C TRP A 336 0.25 21.06 -6.37
N ALA A 337 0.83 21.00 -5.15
CA ALA A 337 1.93 21.88 -4.75
C ALA A 337 3.19 21.67 -5.60
N VAL A 338 3.52 20.41 -5.95
CA VAL A 338 4.62 20.10 -6.87
C VAL A 338 4.34 20.64 -8.26
N LEU A 339 3.12 20.46 -8.79
CA LEU A 339 2.70 21.00 -10.08
C LEU A 339 2.79 22.54 -10.10
N MET A 340 2.30 23.20 -9.08
CA MET A 340 2.40 24.65 -8.94
C MET A 340 3.87 25.09 -8.81
N GLY A 341 4.66 24.38 -8.00
CA GLY A 341 6.10 24.65 -7.86
C GLY A 341 6.84 24.56 -9.20
N THR A 342 6.57 23.54 -10.01
CA THR A 342 7.17 23.40 -11.35
C THR A 342 6.71 24.47 -12.31
N LEU A 343 5.43 24.85 -12.25
CA LEU A 343 4.85 25.89 -13.10
C LEU A 343 5.46 27.28 -12.81
N PHE A 344 5.64 27.62 -11.55
CA PHE A 344 6.19 28.93 -11.14
C PHE A 344 7.72 28.96 -11.10
N ALA A 345 8.38 27.93 -10.63
CA ALA A 345 9.84 27.85 -10.58
C ALA A 345 10.47 27.50 -11.93
N GLY A 346 9.79 26.74 -12.78
CA GLY A 346 10.27 26.31 -14.08
C GLY A 346 10.77 27.48 -14.96
N PRO A 347 9.98 28.53 -15.17
CA PRO A 347 10.42 29.71 -15.95
C PRO A 347 11.62 30.44 -15.34
N ALA A 348 11.73 30.47 -14.02
CA ALA A 348 12.87 31.12 -13.34
C ALA A 348 14.16 30.31 -13.54
N VAL A 349 14.10 29.00 -13.38
CA VAL A 349 15.22 28.07 -13.64
C VAL A 349 15.62 28.10 -15.12
N TYR A 350 14.65 28.09 -16.03
CA TYR A 350 14.90 28.19 -17.45
C TYR A 350 15.59 29.52 -17.83
N LYS A 351 15.17 30.65 -17.25
CA LYS A 351 15.82 31.95 -17.44
C LYS A 351 17.25 31.96 -16.91
N GLN A 352 17.54 31.33 -15.79
CA GLN A 352 18.91 31.23 -15.26
C GLN A 352 19.82 30.37 -16.14
N LEU A 353 19.32 29.19 -16.58
CA LEU A 353 20.05 28.31 -17.50
C LEU A 353 20.35 28.99 -18.84
N THR A 354 19.35 29.66 -19.43
CA THR A 354 19.54 30.39 -20.70
C THR A 354 20.48 31.61 -20.53
N ALA A 355 20.47 32.26 -19.36
CA ALA A 355 21.39 33.32 -19.07
C ALA A 355 22.87 32.84 -18.95
N GLN A 356 23.10 31.69 -18.36
CA GLN A 356 24.41 31.05 -18.32
C GLN A 356 24.91 30.64 -19.70
N VAL A 357 24.06 30.02 -20.52
CA VAL A 357 24.40 29.66 -21.90
C VAL A 357 24.69 30.91 -22.73
N ARG A 358 23.90 31.96 -22.60
CA ARG A 358 24.16 33.26 -23.28
C ARG A 358 25.46 33.90 -22.84
N LYS A 359 25.84 33.82 -21.55
CA LYS A 359 27.17 34.32 -21.07
C LYS A 359 28.32 33.57 -21.72
N HIS A 360 28.25 32.24 -21.78
CA HIS A 360 29.25 31.43 -22.47
C HIS A 360 29.32 31.72 -23.98
N SER A 361 28.19 31.78 -24.64
CA SER A 361 28.10 32.10 -26.08
C SER A 361 28.70 33.50 -26.37
N ARG A 362 28.42 34.51 -25.53
CA ARG A 362 29.00 35.86 -25.70
C ARG A 362 30.51 35.91 -25.44
N ALA A 363 31.06 35.10 -24.55
CA ALA A 363 32.49 35.01 -24.34
C ALA A 363 33.23 34.48 -25.57
N HIS A 364 32.65 33.51 -26.28
CA HIS A 364 33.21 32.95 -27.51
C HIS A 364 32.89 33.77 -28.77
N ALA A 365 31.82 34.60 -28.75
CA ALA A 365 31.45 35.42 -29.91
C ALA A 365 32.51 36.45 -30.30
N LYS A 366 33.23 37.01 -29.31
CA LYS A 366 34.35 37.94 -29.58
C LYS A 366 35.51 37.25 -30.28
N ALA A 367 35.89 36.05 -29.84
CA ALA A 367 36.95 35.26 -30.45
C ALA A 367 36.54 34.81 -31.89
N TYR A 368 35.30 34.40 -32.08
CA TYR A 368 34.82 34.02 -33.41
C TYR A 368 34.82 35.20 -34.39
N LYS A 369 34.42 36.40 -33.91
CA LYS A 369 34.47 37.60 -34.76
C LYS A 369 35.91 37.98 -35.16
N GLN A 370 36.87 37.88 -34.23
CA GLN A 370 38.29 38.11 -34.57
C GLN A 370 38.82 37.13 -35.58
N VAL A 371 38.44 35.83 -35.48
CA VAL A 371 38.86 34.84 -36.46
C VAL A 371 38.20 35.10 -37.81
N SER A 372 36.95 35.49 -37.85
CA SER A 372 36.25 35.84 -39.06
C SER A 372 36.85 37.05 -39.77
N ASP A 373 37.10 38.12 -39.03
CA ASP A 373 37.74 39.37 -39.53
C ASP A 373 39.18 39.10 -40.07
N THR A 374 39.92 38.21 -39.37
CA THR A 374 41.25 37.81 -39.81
C THR A 374 41.22 36.99 -41.10
N ARG A 375 40.26 36.09 -41.19
CA ARG A 375 40.06 35.26 -42.39
C ARG A 375 39.67 36.07 -43.60
N GLU A 376 38.83 37.08 -43.42
CA GLU A 376 38.41 37.99 -44.45
C GLU A 376 39.60 38.82 -44.97
N ARG A 377 40.48 39.29 -44.02
CA ARG A 377 41.74 39.99 -44.40
C ARG A 377 42.72 39.10 -45.12
N VAL A 378 42.86 37.84 -44.74
CA VAL A 378 43.71 36.88 -45.42
C VAL A 378 43.19 36.61 -46.83
N ASN A 379 41.92 36.40 -47.01
CA ASN A 379 41.31 36.18 -48.33
C ASN A 379 41.48 37.44 -49.21
N LEU A 380 41.39 38.63 -48.64
CA LEU A 380 41.59 39.85 -49.37
C LEU A 380 43.07 40.00 -49.84
N ILE A 381 44.02 39.70 -48.96
CA ILE A 381 45.47 39.71 -49.31
C ILE A 381 45.77 38.67 -50.38
N GLU A 382 45.21 37.46 -50.26
CA GLU A 382 45.36 36.38 -51.24
C GLU A 382 44.84 36.79 -52.65
N SER A 383 43.69 37.47 -52.69
CA SER A 383 43.12 37.96 -53.93
C SER A 383 43.97 39.07 -54.60
N TYR A 384 44.71 39.84 -53.83
CA TYR A 384 45.65 40.85 -54.39
C TYR A 384 47.01 40.26 -54.79
N THR A 385 47.40 39.13 -54.25
CA THR A 385 48.71 38.50 -54.47
C THR A 385 48.67 37.53 -55.69
N ASP A 386 47.48 37.09 -56.07
CA ASP A 386 47.31 36.21 -57.22
C ASP A 386 47.57 36.98 -58.55
N ARG A 387 48.74 36.77 -59.11
CA ARG A 387 49.18 37.39 -60.35
C ARG A 387 48.87 36.55 -61.62
N THR A 388 48.32 35.39 -61.47
CA THR A 388 48.08 34.42 -62.59
C THR A 388 47.12 34.97 -63.59
N ARG A 389 46.26 35.90 -63.24
CA ARG A 389 45.32 36.54 -64.19
C ARG A 389 45.55 38.06 -64.27
N SER A 390 46.82 38.49 -64.28
CA SER A 390 47.09 39.92 -64.41
C SER A 390 46.97 40.39 -65.86
N SER A 391 46.63 41.65 -66.08
CA SER A 391 46.48 42.23 -67.43
C SER A 391 47.72 42.13 -68.23
N LEU A 392 48.93 42.18 -67.60
CA LEU A 392 50.24 42.02 -68.23
C LEU A 392 50.47 40.59 -68.75
N GLU A 393 50.04 39.58 -67.95
CA GLU A 393 50.16 38.17 -68.38
C GLU A 393 49.21 37.85 -69.55
N MET A 394 48.04 38.48 -69.56
CA MET A 394 47.10 38.36 -70.70
C MET A 394 47.61 39.03 -71.93
N LEU A 395 48.29 40.15 -71.87
CA LEU A 395 48.92 40.81 -72.99
C LEU A 395 50.09 39.96 -73.53
N ARG A 396 50.88 39.38 -72.64
CA ARG A 396 51.98 38.49 -72.99
C ARG A 396 51.45 37.22 -73.72
N LEU A 397 50.37 36.66 -73.22
CA LEU A 397 49.73 35.48 -73.79
C LEU A 397 49.18 35.82 -75.15
N ALA A 398 48.44 36.91 -75.32
CA ALA A 398 47.92 37.36 -76.64
C ALA A 398 49.02 37.59 -77.67
N SER A 399 50.11 38.18 -77.18
CA SER A 399 51.28 38.46 -78.07
C SER A 399 52.08 37.20 -78.44
N SER A 400 52.16 36.18 -77.55
CA SER A 400 52.89 34.93 -77.83
C SER A 400 52.19 33.99 -78.86
N VAL A 401 50.87 34.17 -78.97
CA VAL A 401 50.03 33.34 -79.86
C VAL A 401 49.69 34.05 -81.17
N LEU A 402 50.30 35.23 -81.41
CA LEU A 402 49.99 36.08 -82.60
C LEU A 402 50.64 35.55 -83.82
N PRO A 403 49.90 35.13 -84.91
CA PRO A 403 50.46 34.72 -86.19
C PRO A 403 51.02 35.93 -86.97
N GLN A 404 51.94 35.64 -87.89
CA GLN A 404 52.43 36.71 -88.81
C GLN A 404 51.31 37.21 -89.72
N GLY A 405 51.16 38.52 -89.82
CA GLY A 405 50.07 39.12 -90.61
C GLY A 405 48.87 39.64 -89.81
N ILE A 406 48.95 39.58 -88.44
CA ILE A 406 47.95 40.24 -87.55
C ILE A 406 48.61 41.39 -86.83
N THR A 407 47.92 42.49 -86.80
CA THR A 407 48.26 43.68 -85.98
C THR A 407 47.22 43.87 -84.87
N LEU A 408 47.60 43.78 -83.61
CA LEU A 408 46.68 44.07 -82.49
C LEU A 408 46.46 45.57 -82.37
N ILE A 409 45.20 45.98 -82.25
CA ILE A 409 44.82 47.39 -82.10
C ILE A 409 44.45 47.71 -80.68
N GLY A 410 43.85 46.74 -79.95
CA GLY A 410 43.40 46.93 -78.59
C GLY A 410 43.24 45.63 -77.86
N LEU A 411 43.49 45.71 -76.54
CA LEU A 411 43.25 44.63 -75.60
C LEU A 411 42.51 45.24 -74.43
N THR A 412 41.29 44.71 -74.17
CA THR A 412 40.47 45.12 -73.04
C THR A 412 40.42 43.94 -72.09
N TYR A 413 40.98 44.11 -70.89
CA TYR A 413 40.98 43.10 -69.83
C TYR A 413 39.95 43.45 -68.76
N ARG A 414 39.13 42.48 -68.43
CA ARG A 414 38.20 42.50 -67.26
C ARG A 414 38.52 41.37 -66.31
N ARG A 415 38.94 41.70 -65.08
CA ARG A 415 39.60 40.80 -64.14
C ARG A 415 38.84 39.48 -63.92
N ASP A 416 37.55 39.48 -63.82
CA ASP A 416 36.77 38.30 -63.48
C ASP A 416 35.80 37.89 -64.62
N GLU A 417 35.95 38.45 -65.79
CA GLU A 417 35.09 38.15 -66.92
C GLU A 417 35.90 37.52 -68.09
N GLY A 418 36.92 38.18 -68.49
CA GLY A 418 37.69 37.70 -69.70
C GLY A 418 38.54 38.79 -70.30
N VAL A 419 39.01 38.49 -71.57
CA VAL A 419 39.80 39.38 -72.35
C VAL A 419 39.20 39.54 -73.76
N LYS A 420 38.99 40.81 -74.14
CA LYS A 420 38.60 41.15 -75.52
C LYS A 420 39.81 41.70 -76.25
N ILE A 421 40.14 41.05 -77.42
CA ILE A 421 41.28 41.35 -78.25
C ILE A 421 40.73 41.82 -79.57
N SER A 422 41.11 43.06 -79.97
CA SER A 422 40.75 43.65 -81.26
C SER A 422 41.98 43.75 -82.15
N GLY A 423 41.87 43.43 -83.45
CA GLY A 423 43.00 43.45 -84.37
C GLY A 423 42.58 43.59 -85.86
N GLU A 424 43.62 43.80 -86.64
CA GLU A 424 43.53 43.77 -88.12
C GLU A 424 44.46 42.75 -88.70
N ALA A 425 43.94 42.04 -89.73
CA ALA A 425 44.69 40.99 -90.43
C ALA A 425 44.69 41.26 -91.94
N ASP A 426 45.77 40.83 -92.59
CA ASP A 426 45.90 40.97 -94.05
C ASP A 426 45.07 39.94 -94.83
N GLN A 427 44.82 38.78 -94.22
CA GLN A 427 44.01 37.69 -94.79
C GLN A 427 42.99 37.15 -93.75
N PRO A 428 41.75 36.77 -94.13
CA PRO A 428 40.75 36.27 -93.21
C PRO A 428 41.09 34.92 -92.59
N THR A 429 41.85 34.08 -93.26
CA THR A 429 42.29 32.75 -92.79
C THR A 429 43.13 32.87 -91.49
N VAL A 430 44.00 33.84 -91.40
CA VAL A 430 44.93 34.05 -90.29
C VAL A 430 44.16 34.48 -89.02
N VAL A 431 42.97 35.07 -89.17
CA VAL A 431 42.11 35.43 -88.04
C VAL A 431 41.53 34.18 -87.38
N TYR A 432 41.15 33.19 -88.18
CA TYR A 432 40.62 31.91 -87.64
C TYR A 432 41.72 31.11 -86.94
N ASP A 433 42.98 31.11 -87.55
CA ASP A 433 44.11 30.47 -86.88
C ASP A 433 44.44 31.11 -85.57
N PHE A 434 44.37 32.45 -85.38
CA PHE A 434 44.50 33.15 -84.14
C PHE A 434 43.39 32.79 -83.16
N LYS A 435 42.14 32.75 -83.60
CA LYS A 435 41.01 32.33 -82.74
C LYS A 435 41.22 30.92 -82.21
N ASN A 436 41.66 29.97 -83.08
CA ASN A 436 41.90 28.58 -82.68
C ASN A 436 43.04 28.48 -81.64
N ALA A 437 44.16 29.21 -81.90
CA ALA A 437 45.28 29.26 -80.96
C ALA A 437 44.95 29.87 -79.59
N VAL A 438 44.03 30.83 -79.52
CA VAL A 438 43.48 31.37 -78.26
C VAL A 438 42.57 30.37 -77.63
N THR A 439 41.78 29.60 -78.39
CA THR A 439 40.85 28.61 -77.83
C THR A 439 41.57 27.38 -77.23
N GLU A 440 42.77 27.03 -77.72
CA GLU A 440 43.56 25.94 -77.20
C GLU A 440 44.20 26.27 -75.81
N ASN A 441 44.14 27.50 -75.40
CA ASN A 441 44.72 27.91 -74.09
C ASN A 441 43.83 27.49 -72.97
N PRO A 442 44.35 26.75 -71.93
CA PRO A 442 43.55 26.21 -70.81
C PRO A 442 42.97 27.24 -69.92
N LEU A 443 43.36 28.51 -70.04
CA LEU A 443 42.87 29.64 -69.22
C LEU A 443 41.46 30.11 -69.60
N PHE A 444 41.05 29.83 -70.88
CA PHE A 444 39.79 30.29 -71.42
C PHE A 444 38.78 29.14 -71.52
N GLU A 445 37.50 29.43 -71.17
CA GLU A 445 36.41 28.50 -71.27
C GLU A 445 35.66 28.60 -72.58
N ALA A 446 35.48 29.82 -73.06
CA ALA A 446 34.83 30.10 -74.32
C ALA A 446 35.55 31.24 -75.05
N VAL A 447 35.75 31.05 -76.40
CA VAL A 447 36.33 32.07 -77.23
C VAL A 447 35.40 32.34 -78.43
N THR A 448 34.88 33.56 -78.49
CA THR A 448 33.94 34.00 -79.53
C THR A 448 34.66 34.97 -80.49
N LEU A 449 34.52 34.76 -81.75
CA LEU A 449 35.06 35.63 -82.81
C LEU A 449 33.94 36.44 -83.45
N VAL A 450 34.11 37.76 -83.45
CA VAL A 450 33.23 38.70 -84.16
C VAL A 450 33.98 39.27 -85.37
N GLY A 451 33.49 39.00 -86.53
CA GLY A 451 34.21 39.34 -87.85
C GLY A 451 34.86 38.09 -88.47
N PRO A 452 35.72 38.23 -89.42
CA PRO A 452 36.37 39.47 -89.99
C PRO A 452 35.51 40.31 -90.88
N SER A 453 35.58 41.63 -90.71
CA SER A 453 34.93 42.64 -91.57
C SER A 453 35.95 43.44 -92.34
N ILE A 454 35.74 43.69 -93.65
CA ILE A 454 36.68 44.44 -94.50
C ILE A 454 36.55 45.96 -94.23
N SER A 455 37.64 46.59 -93.88
CA SER A 455 37.76 48.06 -93.73
C SER A 455 39.09 48.55 -94.27
N ARG A 456 39.06 49.42 -95.24
CA ARG A 456 40.27 49.99 -95.91
C ARG A 456 41.31 48.96 -96.38
N GLY A 457 40.82 47.79 -96.92
CA GLY A 457 41.67 46.75 -97.45
C GLY A 457 42.28 45.80 -96.42
N LYS A 458 41.94 45.91 -95.15
CA LYS A 458 42.35 44.97 -94.11
C LYS A 458 41.11 44.37 -93.44
N HIS A 459 41.25 43.18 -92.84
CA HIS A 459 40.20 42.47 -92.10
C HIS A 459 40.25 42.78 -90.62
N LYS A 460 39.27 43.54 -90.13
CA LYS A 460 39.11 43.81 -88.71
C LYS A 460 38.33 42.70 -88.01
N PHE A 461 38.81 42.35 -86.85
CA PHE A 461 38.18 41.28 -85.98
C PHE A 461 38.24 41.66 -84.50
N ASP A 462 37.31 41.09 -83.68
CA ASP A 462 37.31 41.05 -82.29
C ASP A 462 37.23 39.61 -81.83
N VAL A 463 38.13 39.23 -80.88
CA VAL A 463 38.10 37.92 -80.18
C VAL A 463 37.80 38.17 -78.72
N ASP A 464 36.71 37.58 -78.29
CA ASP A 464 36.23 37.71 -76.86
C ASP A 464 36.44 36.36 -76.21
N ALA A 465 37.31 36.32 -75.20
CA ALA A 465 37.70 35.09 -74.52
C ALA A 465 37.35 35.21 -72.98
N THR A 466 36.48 34.34 -72.48
CA THR A 466 36.05 34.26 -71.15
C THR A 466 36.92 33.31 -70.29
N PHE A 467 37.23 33.68 -69.07
CA PHE A 467 38.04 32.85 -68.19
C PHE A 467 37.30 31.63 -67.66
N LYS A 468 38.01 30.53 -67.50
CA LYS A 468 37.48 29.28 -66.95
C LYS A 468 37.19 29.45 -65.42
N GLY A 469 35.98 29.06 -64.98
CA GLY A 469 35.61 29.05 -63.57
C GLY A 469 35.11 30.40 -63.02
N VAL A 470 34.67 31.30 -63.89
CA VAL A 470 33.91 32.47 -63.49
C VAL A 470 32.43 32.09 -63.40
N PRO A 471 31.76 32.17 -62.27
CA PRO A 471 30.34 31.87 -62.18
C PRO A 471 29.56 32.85 -63.05
N GLU A 472 28.72 32.33 -63.93
CA GLU A 472 27.71 33.15 -64.63
C GLU A 472 26.90 33.95 -63.64
N LYS A 473 26.78 35.24 -63.86
CA LYS A 473 25.96 36.17 -63.02
C LYS A 473 24.50 35.98 -63.35
#